data_aaf38154d41bfd3f6660db16a2ad682c
#
_entry.id   aaf38154d41bfd3f6660db16a2ad682c
#
_cell.length_a   1.000
_cell.length_b   1.000
_cell.length_c   1.000
_cell.angle_alpha   90.00
_cell.angle_beta   90.00
_cell.angle_gamma   90.00
#
_symmetry.space_group_name_H-M   'P 1'
#
loop_
_entity.id
_entity.type
_entity.pdbx_description
1 polymer ?
#
loop_
_entity_poly.entity_id
_entity_poly.type
_entity_poly.pdbx_seq_one_letter_code
_entity_poly.pdbx_strand_id
1 'polypeptide(L)'
;MVKKRTSCQFALINLIFFITQISIAPPSLLAATNLEKLTIGWSAVAGSQAPFWITKEAGLFEKNGLDVIMIYLDGGSRATQAMMSGDLPIAQVGGNAPVVAKLRGADVTLIAGLLNVLAYSMVVSPEIKKPEDLRGKKLTVSRFGSNSDYATRKILLKWGLRPDIDVAVLQIPGGQPTRLAAIQTKQVHGMVAQPPVTNLARKFNMNIIAEPEDFGGAYPTTPVAARISFIKDKRDTVRKFTRALLEGIHLYKTNKDFSKKVIGKYVKTDDNDALEDSYQFFSRLVPQKPYPSLDAIKEALAELGEKDPKVRNAKPEDFADMSIIKEFDDNGFIDGLYKKR
;
A
#
# COMPACT_ATOMS: atom_id res chain seq x y z
N MET A 1 -109.65 -6.59 -20.30
CA MET A 1 -110.24 -7.66 -19.42
C MET A 1 -109.18 -8.72 -19.17
N VAL A 2 -109.08 -9.13 -17.91
CA VAL A 2 -108.39 -10.34 -17.40
C VAL A 2 -106.93 -10.30 -17.25
N LYS A 3 -106.51 -10.13 -15.98
CA LYS A 3 -105.21 -10.34 -15.32
C LYS A 3 -104.71 -11.79 -15.47
N LYS A 4 -103.40 -11.92 -15.67
CA LYS A 4 -102.66 -13.10 -15.14
C LYS A 4 -101.38 -12.67 -14.50
N ARG A 5 -101.30 -13.00 -13.20
CA ARG A 5 -100.15 -12.97 -12.35
C ARG A 5 -99.19 -14.14 -12.70
N THR A 6 -97.95 -13.91 -12.81
CA THR A 6 -96.93 -14.97 -12.73
C THR A 6 -95.85 -14.54 -11.74
N SER A 7 -95.69 -15.34 -10.72
CA SER A 7 -94.71 -15.27 -9.66
C SER A 7 -93.29 -15.56 -10.18
N CYS A 8 -92.40 -14.70 -9.84
CA CYS A 8 -90.99 -14.95 -10.11
C CYS A 8 -90.29 -15.35 -8.79
N GLN A 9 -89.77 -16.56 -8.77
CA GLN A 9 -89.01 -17.12 -7.68
C GLN A 9 -87.59 -16.47 -7.64
N PHE A 10 -87.22 -15.98 -6.47
CA PHE A 10 -85.90 -15.51 -6.17
C PHE A 10 -84.94 -16.69 -5.96
N ALA A 11 -83.95 -16.89 -6.86
CA ALA A 11 -82.82 -17.78 -6.62
C ALA A 11 -81.70 -16.98 -5.95
N LEU A 12 -81.44 -17.29 -4.69
CA LEU A 12 -80.30 -16.78 -3.96
C LEU A 12 -79.04 -17.48 -4.50
N ILE A 13 -78.19 -16.74 -5.19
CA ILE A 13 -76.82 -17.19 -5.53
C ILE A 13 -75.87 -16.70 -4.44
N ASN A 14 -75.39 -17.63 -3.61
CA ASN A 14 -74.34 -17.40 -2.63
C ASN A 14 -73.00 -17.29 -3.37
N LEU A 15 -72.49 -16.07 -3.55
CA LEU A 15 -71.16 -15.81 -4.06
C LEU A 15 -70.13 -15.82 -2.90
N ILE A 16 -69.46 -16.94 -2.70
CA ILE A 16 -68.37 -17.08 -1.73
C ILE A 16 -67.17 -16.31 -2.25
N PHE A 17 -66.89 -15.16 -1.65
CA PHE A 17 -65.68 -14.41 -1.87
C PHE A 17 -64.49 -15.12 -1.17
N PHE A 18 -63.61 -15.81 -1.93
CA PHE A 18 -62.33 -16.30 -1.47
C PHE A 18 -61.37 -15.08 -1.46
N ILE A 19 -61.20 -14.44 -0.32
CA ILE A 19 -60.15 -13.43 -0.13
C ILE A 19 -58.83 -14.18 0.06
N THR A 20 -58.05 -14.32 -1.02
CA THR A 20 -56.64 -14.73 -0.95
C THR A 20 -55.85 -13.58 -0.28
N GLN A 21 -55.51 -13.75 0.99
CA GLN A 21 -54.55 -12.90 1.67
C GLN A 21 -53.18 -13.10 1.01
N ILE A 22 -52.82 -12.21 0.08
CA ILE A 22 -51.43 -12.07 -0.39
C ILE A 22 -50.63 -11.47 0.78
N SER A 23 -49.92 -12.35 1.51
CA SER A 23 -48.94 -11.93 2.52
C SER A 23 -47.79 -11.22 1.78
N ILE A 24 -47.90 -9.91 1.66
CA ILE A 24 -46.77 -9.08 1.21
C ILE A 24 -45.77 -9.09 2.37
N ALA A 25 -44.76 -9.98 2.30
CA ALA A 25 -43.61 -9.90 3.18
C ALA A 25 -42.98 -8.50 3.03
N PRO A 26 -42.75 -7.78 4.14
CA PRO A 26 -42.09 -6.48 4.02
C PRO A 26 -40.74 -6.67 3.34
N PRO A 27 -40.34 -5.80 2.40
CA PRO A 27 -39.01 -5.86 1.83
C PRO A 27 -38.03 -5.80 3.01
N SER A 28 -37.18 -6.83 3.11
CA SER A 28 -36.10 -6.82 4.07
C SER A 28 -35.34 -5.52 3.86
N LEU A 29 -35.50 -4.57 4.78
CA LEU A 29 -34.60 -3.40 4.83
C LEU A 29 -33.20 -3.99 4.99
N LEU A 30 -32.45 -4.05 3.89
CA LEU A 30 -31.00 -4.13 3.96
C LEU A 30 -30.59 -2.93 4.80
N ALA A 31 -30.33 -3.17 6.08
CA ALA A 31 -29.78 -2.16 6.95
C ALA A 31 -28.54 -1.62 6.22
N ALA A 32 -28.61 -0.38 5.76
CA ALA A 32 -27.45 0.31 5.22
C ALA A 32 -26.38 0.22 6.30
N THR A 33 -25.40 -0.66 6.09
CA THR A 33 -24.27 -0.79 7.02
C THR A 33 -23.60 0.55 7.02
N ASN A 34 -23.73 1.27 8.13
CA ASN A 34 -23.14 2.60 8.28
C ASN A 34 -21.62 2.40 8.36
N LEU A 35 -20.94 2.48 7.19
CA LEU A 35 -19.50 2.27 7.10
C LEU A 35 -18.79 3.38 7.87
N GLU A 36 -17.81 3.00 8.67
CA GLU A 36 -16.96 3.95 9.39
C GLU A 36 -15.96 4.61 8.42
N LYS A 37 -16.00 5.94 8.33
CA LYS A 37 -15.12 6.69 7.43
C LYS A 37 -13.68 6.67 7.96
N LEU A 38 -12.75 6.34 7.09
CA LEU A 38 -11.32 6.32 7.40
C LEU A 38 -10.50 6.88 6.23
N THR A 39 -9.73 7.92 6.47
CA THR A 39 -8.76 8.41 5.49
C THR A 39 -7.39 7.80 5.77
N ILE A 40 -6.76 7.19 4.75
CA ILE A 40 -5.43 6.61 4.85
C ILE A 40 -4.50 7.16 3.78
N GLY A 41 -3.18 7.11 4.06
CA GLY A 41 -2.15 7.54 3.12
C GLY A 41 -1.44 6.39 2.42
N TRP A 42 -0.88 6.67 1.23
CA TRP A 42 0.08 5.81 0.55
C TRP A 42 1.14 6.66 -0.17
N SER A 43 2.37 6.13 -0.34
CA SER A 43 3.53 7.02 -0.54
C SER A 43 4.35 6.80 -1.80
N ALA A 44 4.01 5.82 -2.66
CA ALA A 44 4.76 5.59 -3.90
C ALA A 44 3.89 5.01 -5.02
N VAL A 45 4.16 5.38 -6.26
CA VAL A 45 3.61 4.73 -7.46
C VAL A 45 4.61 3.68 -7.93
N ALA A 46 4.51 2.48 -7.38
CA ALA A 46 5.37 1.32 -7.65
C ALA A 46 4.66 0.03 -7.25
N GLY A 47 5.04 -1.11 -7.82
CA GLY A 47 4.41 -2.42 -7.54
C GLY A 47 4.45 -2.84 -6.08
N SER A 48 5.40 -2.33 -5.29
CA SER A 48 5.48 -2.57 -3.84
C SER A 48 4.28 -2.04 -3.04
N GLN A 49 3.45 -1.18 -3.63
CA GLN A 49 2.24 -0.63 -2.99
C GLN A 49 0.99 -1.47 -3.26
N ALA A 50 1.09 -2.50 -4.10
CA ALA A 50 -0.03 -3.30 -4.59
C ALA A 50 -0.97 -3.83 -3.48
N PRO A 51 -0.51 -4.31 -2.31
CA PRO A 51 -1.43 -4.78 -1.27
C PRO A 51 -2.49 -3.76 -0.86
N PHE A 52 -2.14 -2.48 -0.71
CA PHE A 52 -3.11 -1.42 -0.38
C PHE A 52 -4.12 -1.18 -1.51
N TRP A 53 -3.62 -1.09 -2.73
CA TRP A 53 -4.47 -0.87 -3.90
C TRP A 53 -5.46 -2.03 -4.10
N ILE A 54 -4.96 -3.27 -3.97
CA ILE A 54 -5.78 -4.48 -4.11
C ILE A 54 -6.84 -4.55 -3.00
N THR A 55 -6.48 -4.23 -1.76
CA THR A 55 -7.43 -4.17 -0.65
C THR A 55 -8.58 -3.21 -0.96
N LYS A 56 -8.28 -2.02 -1.50
CA LYS A 56 -9.29 -1.03 -1.87
C LYS A 56 -10.12 -1.46 -3.08
N GLU A 57 -9.47 -1.86 -4.18
CA GLU A 57 -10.13 -2.18 -5.44
C GLU A 57 -11.02 -3.45 -5.34
N ALA A 58 -10.72 -4.34 -4.41
CA ALA A 58 -11.52 -5.53 -4.13
C ALA A 58 -12.68 -5.28 -3.13
N GLY A 59 -12.89 -4.03 -2.68
CA GLY A 59 -13.94 -3.71 -1.71
C GLY A 59 -13.72 -4.33 -0.33
N LEU A 60 -12.47 -4.70 0.02
CA LEU A 60 -12.21 -5.41 1.27
C LEU A 60 -12.28 -4.49 2.50
N PHE A 61 -12.09 -3.19 2.34
CA PHE A 61 -12.34 -2.23 3.41
C PHE A 61 -13.83 -2.14 3.72
N GLU A 62 -14.66 -2.00 2.69
CA GLU A 62 -16.10 -1.93 2.80
C GLU A 62 -16.68 -3.23 3.38
N LYS A 63 -16.18 -4.39 2.95
CA LYS A 63 -16.51 -5.72 3.51
C LYS A 63 -16.24 -5.78 5.02
N ASN A 64 -15.22 -5.08 5.49
CA ASN A 64 -14.83 -5.03 6.90
C ASN A 64 -15.41 -3.81 7.65
N GLY A 65 -16.42 -3.12 7.07
CA GLY A 65 -17.15 -2.03 7.73
C GLY A 65 -16.49 -0.66 7.67
N LEU A 66 -15.54 -0.45 6.73
CA LEU A 66 -14.80 0.80 6.57
C LEU A 66 -15.07 1.44 5.20
N ASP A 67 -15.46 2.71 5.19
CA ASP A 67 -15.46 3.56 4.00
C ASP A 67 -14.10 4.28 3.93
N VAL A 68 -13.18 3.73 3.11
CA VAL A 68 -11.78 4.19 3.07
C VAL A 68 -11.54 5.14 1.91
N ILE A 69 -11.04 6.35 2.23
CA ILE A 69 -10.46 7.28 1.26
C ILE A 69 -8.94 7.13 1.29
N MET A 70 -8.34 6.87 0.13
CA MET A 70 -6.90 6.72 -0.02
C MET A 70 -6.27 7.99 -0.62
N ILE A 71 -5.33 8.62 0.10
CA ILE A 71 -4.63 9.85 -0.35
C ILE A 71 -3.19 9.50 -0.74
N TYR A 72 -2.80 9.89 -1.96
CA TYR A 72 -1.41 9.78 -2.42
C TYR A 72 -0.55 10.94 -1.88
N LEU A 73 0.55 10.60 -1.24
CA LEU A 73 1.54 11.53 -0.67
C LEU A 73 2.94 11.12 -1.12
N ASP A 74 3.44 11.70 -2.21
CA ASP A 74 4.70 11.27 -2.81
C ASP A 74 5.87 11.33 -1.81
N GLY A 75 6.40 10.15 -1.48
CA GLY A 75 7.49 9.95 -0.55
C GLY A 75 7.10 9.75 0.91
N GLY A 76 7.77 8.80 1.58
CA GLY A 76 7.48 8.41 2.96
C GLY A 76 7.63 9.56 3.97
N SER A 77 8.56 10.49 3.75
CA SER A 77 8.72 11.66 4.61
C SER A 77 7.50 12.56 4.62
N ARG A 78 6.85 12.81 3.44
CA ARG A 78 5.63 13.60 3.35
C ARG A 78 4.44 12.88 4.00
N ALA A 79 4.32 11.57 3.77
CA ALA A 79 3.26 10.78 4.40
C ALA A 79 3.40 10.78 5.93
N THR A 80 4.63 10.65 6.44
CA THR A 80 4.89 10.73 7.88
C THR A 80 4.56 12.13 8.45
N GLN A 81 4.87 13.20 7.73
CA GLN A 81 4.49 14.57 8.14
C GLN A 81 2.97 14.72 8.26
N ALA A 82 2.19 14.21 7.29
CA ALA A 82 0.73 14.23 7.34
C ALA A 82 0.16 13.41 8.52
N MET A 83 0.85 12.34 8.94
CA MET A 83 0.50 11.63 10.18
C MET A 83 0.81 12.46 11.42
N MET A 84 1.96 13.15 11.46
CA MET A 84 2.35 13.99 12.59
C MET A 84 1.45 15.21 12.77
N SER A 85 0.93 15.81 11.68
CA SER A 85 -0.06 16.90 11.75
C SER A 85 -1.46 16.44 12.20
N GLY A 86 -1.71 15.11 12.20
CA GLY A 86 -3.01 14.56 12.56
C GLY A 86 -3.95 14.33 11.38
N ASP A 87 -3.56 14.70 10.16
CA ASP A 87 -4.38 14.57 8.95
C ASP A 87 -4.66 13.10 8.58
N LEU A 88 -3.71 12.21 8.90
CA LEU A 88 -3.81 10.78 8.61
C LEU A 88 -3.56 9.93 9.85
N PRO A 89 -4.52 9.07 10.24
CA PRO A 89 -4.33 8.13 11.33
C PRO A 89 -3.49 6.91 10.95
N ILE A 90 -3.55 6.47 9.68
CA ILE A 90 -2.84 5.29 9.15
C ILE A 90 -2.27 5.64 7.78
N ALA A 91 -1.06 5.17 7.48
CA ALA A 91 -0.47 5.29 6.15
C ALA A 91 0.49 4.12 5.84
N GLN A 92 0.49 3.68 4.58
CA GLN A 92 1.60 2.91 4.02
C GLN A 92 2.68 3.91 3.66
N VAL A 93 3.73 3.92 4.44
CA VAL A 93 4.82 4.88 4.30
C VAL A 93 6.05 4.19 3.69
N GLY A 94 6.98 4.98 3.19
CA GLY A 94 8.26 4.48 2.70
C GLY A 94 9.38 4.80 3.68
N GLY A 95 10.17 3.80 4.00
CA GLY A 95 11.44 3.97 4.67
C GLY A 95 11.42 4.16 6.17
N ASN A 96 12.55 4.70 6.64
CA ASN A 96 12.79 4.97 8.05
C ASN A 96 12.15 6.28 8.55
N ALA A 97 11.41 7.02 7.71
CA ALA A 97 10.82 8.30 8.11
C ALA A 97 9.94 8.20 9.39
N PRO A 98 9.06 7.18 9.58
CA PRO A 98 8.33 7.03 10.83
C PRO A 98 9.24 6.66 12.01
N VAL A 99 10.33 5.90 11.78
CA VAL A 99 11.33 5.59 12.82
C VAL A 99 12.02 6.86 13.28
N VAL A 100 12.49 7.69 12.34
CA VAL A 100 13.10 9.00 12.65
C VAL A 100 12.11 9.93 13.37
N ALA A 101 10.85 9.96 12.94
CA ALA A 101 9.83 10.77 13.60
C ALA A 101 9.60 10.32 15.05
N LYS A 102 9.49 9.01 15.28
CA LYS A 102 9.31 8.46 16.65
C LYS A 102 10.51 8.70 17.55
N LEU A 103 11.74 8.62 17.06
CA LEU A 103 12.94 9.01 17.80
C LEU A 103 12.87 10.45 18.31
N ARG A 104 12.14 11.31 17.60
CA ARG A 104 11.89 12.72 17.97
C ARG A 104 10.62 12.91 18.80
N GLY A 105 10.01 11.82 19.28
CA GLY A 105 8.83 11.86 20.13
C GLY A 105 7.50 11.95 19.37
N ALA A 106 7.48 11.72 18.04
CA ALA A 106 6.22 11.73 17.30
C ALA A 106 5.30 10.56 17.71
N ASP A 107 3.99 10.84 17.68
CA ASP A 107 2.90 9.90 17.94
C ASP A 107 2.70 8.93 16.78
N VAL A 108 3.68 8.06 16.50
CA VAL A 108 3.66 7.12 15.38
C VAL A 108 4.35 5.80 15.74
N THR A 109 3.81 4.69 15.23
CA THR A 109 4.41 3.35 15.35
C THR A 109 4.13 2.53 14.11
N LEU A 110 4.94 1.49 13.84
CA LEU A 110 4.74 0.56 12.74
C LEU A 110 3.79 -0.55 13.18
N ILE A 111 2.75 -0.82 12.39
CA ILE A 111 1.75 -1.86 12.67
C ILE A 111 1.79 -3.01 11.66
N ALA A 112 2.45 -2.84 10.51
CA ALA A 112 2.71 -3.93 9.56
C ALA A 112 3.98 -3.65 8.75
N GLY A 113 4.59 -4.72 8.18
CA GLY A 113 5.73 -4.67 7.27
C GLY A 113 5.44 -5.43 5.99
N LEU A 114 5.13 -4.72 4.90
CA LEU A 114 4.75 -5.34 3.63
C LEU A 114 5.96 -5.67 2.74
N LEU A 115 7.04 -4.91 2.87
CA LEU A 115 8.31 -5.17 2.19
C LEU A 115 9.45 -4.72 3.11
N ASN A 116 10.28 -5.67 3.51
CA ASN A 116 11.31 -5.48 4.52
C ASN A 116 12.74 -5.54 3.97
N VAL A 117 12.90 -5.29 2.67
CA VAL A 117 14.20 -5.23 1.95
C VAL A 117 14.24 -4.05 0.99
N LEU A 118 15.43 -3.53 0.68
CA LEU A 118 15.60 -2.49 -0.34
C LEU A 118 15.51 -3.11 -1.74
N ALA A 119 14.30 -3.17 -2.26
CA ALA A 119 14.00 -3.77 -3.56
C ALA A 119 14.05 -2.71 -4.69
N TYR A 120 15.21 -2.06 -4.86
CA TYR A 120 15.45 -1.05 -5.90
C TYR A 120 16.50 -1.49 -6.90
N SER A 121 16.39 -0.99 -8.14
CA SER A 121 17.46 -1.01 -9.13
C SER A 121 17.85 0.42 -9.47
N MET A 122 19.13 0.67 -9.82
CA MET A 122 19.58 1.97 -10.30
C MET A 122 19.41 2.04 -11.81
N VAL A 123 18.40 2.77 -12.24
CA VAL A 123 18.08 3.07 -13.64
C VAL A 123 18.82 4.34 -14.05
N VAL A 124 19.52 4.31 -15.19
CA VAL A 124 20.26 5.44 -15.71
C VAL A 124 20.08 5.61 -17.22
N SER A 125 20.34 6.79 -17.72
CA SER A 125 20.30 7.11 -19.15
C SER A 125 21.32 6.28 -19.95
N PRO A 126 21.10 6.07 -21.27
CA PRO A 126 21.87 5.11 -22.08
C PRO A 126 23.37 5.35 -22.16
N GLU A 127 23.81 6.59 -21.99
CA GLU A 127 25.23 6.97 -22.00
C GLU A 127 26.00 6.56 -20.74
N ILE A 128 25.30 6.29 -19.63
CA ILE A 128 25.90 5.87 -18.36
C ILE A 128 25.99 4.35 -18.35
N LYS A 129 27.21 3.80 -18.23
CA LYS A 129 27.46 2.35 -18.27
C LYS A 129 27.95 1.79 -16.93
N LYS A 130 28.55 2.62 -16.10
CA LYS A 130 29.19 2.25 -14.84
C LYS A 130 29.04 3.39 -13.81
N PRO A 131 29.22 3.11 -12.52
CA PRO A 131 29.06 4.10 -11.47
C PRO A 131 29.87 5.38 -11.65
N GLU A 132 31.11 5.27 -12.15
CA GLU A 132 32.00 6.43 -12.33
C GLU A 132 31.46 7.45 -13.33
N ASP A 133 30.65 7.01 -14.31
CA ASP A 133 30.04 7.89 -15.32
C ASP A 133 28.99 8.84 -14.70
N LEU A 134 28.60 8.61 -13.45
CA LEU A 134 27.67 9.46 -12.69
C LEU A 134 28.32 10.75 -12.19
N ARG A 135 29.68 10.88 -12.21
CA ARG A 135 30.32 12.12 -11.76
C ARG A 135 29.86 13.33 -12.58
N GLY A 136 29.43 14.40 -11.87
CA GLY A 136 28.86 15.60 -12.48
C GLY A 136 27.45 15.44 -13.03
N LYS A 137 26.82 14.27 -12.87
CA LYS A 137 25.46 13.99 -13.32
C LYS A 137 24.42 14.31 -12.26
N LYS A 138 23.13 14.25 -12.66
CA LYS A 138 21.98 14.54 -11.82
C LYS A 138 21.14 13.26 -11.66
N LEU A 139 20.94 12.81 -10.44
CA LEU A 139 19.96 11.76 -10.11
C LEU A 139 18.71 12.36 -9.49
N THR A 140 17.59 11.66 -9.56
CA THR A 140 16.34 12.14 -8.98
C THR A 140 15.76 11.18 -7.95
N VAL A 141 15.15 11.79 -6.93
CA VAL A 141 14.44 11.13 -5.84
C VAL A 141 13.04 11.73 -5.68
N SER A 142 12.14 11.07 -4.95
CA SER A 142 10.80 11.61 -4.70
C SER A 142 10.86 12.83 -3.77
N ARG A 143 11.44 12.65 -2.60
CA ARG A 143 11.66 13.66 -1.56
C ARG A 143 12.92 13.31 -0.77
N PHE A 144 13.59 14.31 -0.21
CA PHE A 144 14.66 14.06 0.74
C PHE A 144 14.12 13.37 2.00
N GLY A 145 14.87 12.40 2.52
CA GLY A 145 14.46 11.54 3.62
C GLY A 145 13.44 10.45 3.25
N SER A 146 13.12 10.25 1.95
CA SER A 146 12.32 9.13 1.47
C SER A 146 13.17 7.90 1.16
N ASN A 147 12.52 6.75 0.88
CA ASN A 147 13.21 5.54 0.43
C ASN A 147 14.12 5.76 -0.78
N SER A 148 13.63 6.51 -1.79
CA SER A 148 14.43 6.74 -2.99
C SER A 148 15.65 7.61 -2.71
N ASP A 149 15.55 8.59 -1.80
CA ASP A 149 16.69 9.39 -1.36
C ASP A 149 17.70 8.52 -0.60
N TYR A 150 17.19 7.74 0.36
CA TYR A 150 18.00 6.81 1.12
C TYR A 150 18.76 5.82 0.22
N ALA A 151 18.05 5.12 -0.66
CA ALA A 151 18.61 4.12 -1.55
C ALA A 151 19.64 4.76 -2.52
N THR A 152 19.33 5.94 -3.08
CA THR A 152 20.25 6.66 -3.97
C THR A 152 21.54 7.04 -3.24
N ARG A 153 21.44 7.63 -2.05
CA ARG A 153 22.61 8.03 -1.27
C ARG A 153 23.45 6.83 -0.82
N LYS A 154 22.80 5.77 -0.37
CA LYS A 154 23.47 4.53 0.05
C LYS A 154 24.29 3.91 -1.08
N ILE A 155 23.71 3.76 -2.26
CA ILE A 155 24.43 3.14 -3.40
C ILE A 155 25.55 4.04 -3.92
N LEU A 156 25.36 5.37 -3.95
CA LEU A 156 26.42 6.30 -4.33
C LEU A 156 27.61 6.20 -3.38
N LEU A 157 27.38 6.19 -2.06
CA LEU A 157 28.44 6.05 -1.06
C LEU A 157 29.16 4.71 -1.19
N LYS A 158 28.45 3.60 -1.46
CA LYS A 158 29.04 2.28 -1.72
C LYS A 158 29.99 2.32 -2.92
N TRP A 159 29.71 3.17 -3.92
CA TRP A 159 30.56 3.37 -5.10
C TRP A 159 31.66 4.45 -4.91
N GLY A 160 31.83 5.00 -3.71
CA GLY A 160 32.78 6.07 -3.46
C GLY A 160 32.43 7.42 -4.11
N LEU A 161 31.13 7.61 -4.42
CA LEU A 161 30.57 8.85 -4.95
C LEU A 161 29.87 9.62 -3.83
N ARG A 162 30.22 10.88 -3.63
CA ARG A 162 29.62 11.72 -2.60
C ARG A 162 28.34 12.35 -3.13
N PRO A 163 27.15 12.04 -2.53
CA PRO A 163 25.91 12.72 -2.88
C PRO A 163 26.03 14.23 -2.69
N ASP A 164 25.41 14.99 -3.59
CA ASP A 164 25.37 16.46 -3.65
C ASP A 164 26.75 17.15 -3.92
N ILE A 165 27.83 16.37 -4.01
CA ILE A 165 29.17 16.86 -4.36
C ILE A 165 29.62 16.27 -5.71
N ASP A 166 29.73 14.95 -5.79
CA ASP A 166 30.13 14.26 -7.02
C ASP A 166 28.95 14.02 -7.96
N VAL A 167 27.74 13.84 -7.39
CA VAL A 167 26.48 13.57 -8.10
C VAL A 167 25.37 14.41 -7.47
N ALA A 168 24.74 15.28 -8.25
CA ALA A 168 23.61 16.08 -7.76
C ALA A 168 22.36 15.22 -7.55
N VAL A 169 21.72 15.32 -6.38
CA VAL A 169 20.47 14.62 -6.07
C VAL A 169 19.33 15.63 -6.04
N LEU A 170 18.35 15.45 -6.94
CA LEU A 170 17.25 16.40 -7.13
C LEU A 170 15.89 15.77 -6.77
N GLN A 171 14.98 16.55 -6.21
CA GLN A 171 13.61 16.10 -5.95
C GLN A 171 12.74 16.32 -7.18
N ILE A 172 12.12 15.24 -7.70
CA ILE A 172 11.05 15.30 -8.70
C ILE A 172 9.85 14.51 -8.16
N PRO A 173 8.80 15.19 -7.70
CA PRO A 173 7.57 14.55 -7.23
C PRO A 173 6.76 13.97 -8.40
N GLY A 174 5.74 13.15 -8.10
CA GLY A 174 4.80 12.60 -9.10
C GLY A 174 4.94 11.10 -9.36
N GLY A 175 5.75 10.40 -8.58
CA GLY A 175 5.91 8.94 -8.69
C GLY A 175 7.05 8.51 -9.61
N GLN A 176 7.31 7.20 -9.64
CA GLN A 176 8.41 6.66 -10.45
C GLN A 176 8.20 6.85 -11.96
N PRO A 177 6.98 6.71 -12.54
CA PRO A 177 6.79 6.98 -13.96
C PRO A 177 7.15 8.42 -14.36
N THR A 178 6.83 9.41 -13.55
CA THR A 178 7.20 10.82 -13.81
C THR A 178 8.72 11.01 -13.82
N ARG A 179 9.42 10.37 -12.89
CA ARG A 179 10.90 10.43 -12.84
C ARG A 179 11.55 9.70 -14.00
N LEU A 180 10.95 8.59 -14.48
CA LEU A 180 11.39 7.90 -15.70
C LEU A 180 11.27 8.82 -16.92
N ALA A 181 10.16 9.53 -17.06
CA ALA A 181 9.97 10.53 -18.12
C ALA A 181 11.01 11.67 -18.04
N ALA A 182 11.40 12.09 -16.83
CA ALA A 182 12.46 13.10 -16.66
C ALA A 182 13.84 12.62 -17.13
N ILE A 183 14.13 11.31 -17.06
CA ILE A 183 15.35 10.74 -17.67
C ILE A 183 15.22 10.75 -19.21
N GLN A 184 14.05 10.34 -19.76
CA GLN A 184 13.81 10.35 -21.21
C GLN A 184 13.98 11.74 -21.82
N THR A 185 13.53 12.78 -21.11
CA THR A 185 13.66 14.19 -21.53
C THR A 185 15.01 14.83 -21.14
N LYS A 186 15.95 14.02 -20.64
CA LYS A 186 17.33 14.45 -20.25
C LYS A 186 17.39 15.55 -19.18
N GLN A 187 16.34 15.72 -18.39
CA GLN A 187 16.35 16.63 -17.24
C GLN A 187 17.26 16.11 -16.12
N VAL A 188 17.28 14.78 -15.95
CA VAL A 188 18.13 14.04 -15.04
C VAL A 188 18.70 12.81 -15.73
N HIS A 189 19.70 12.15 -15.12
CA HIS A 189 20.42 11.05 -15.74
C HIS A 189 20.13 9.69 -15.13
N GLY A 190 19.40 9.65 -14.01
CA GLY A 190 19.02 8.38 -13.41
C GLY A 190 18.19 8.54 -12.15
N MET A 191 17.70 7.40 -11.68
CA MET A 191 16.93 7.26 -10.44
C MET A 191 17.00 5.83 -9.92
N VAL A 192 16.70 5.62 -8.65
CA VAL A 192 16.33 4.29 -8.17
C VAL A 192 14.87 4.00 -8.48
N ALA A 193 14.59 2.81 -9.01
CA ALA A 193 13.25 2.39 -9.42
C ALA A 193 12.95 0.96 -8.98
N GLN A 194 11.68 0.60 -9.06
CA GLN A 194 11.14 -0.72 -8.77
C GLN A 194 10.26 -1.21 -9.93
N PRO A 195 10.05 -2.52 -10.09
CA PRO A 195 9.06 -3.02 -11.05
C PRO A 195 7.65 -2.41 -10.82
N PRO A 196 6.87 -2.14 -11.86
CA PRO A 196 7.14 -2.40 -13.28
C PRO A 196 8.02 -1.34 -13.97
N VAL A 197 8.39 -0.24 -13.29
CA VAL A 197 9.09 0.89 -13.91
C VAL A 197 10.51 0.53 -14.38
N THR A 198 11.21 -0.36 -13.68
CA THR A 198 12.52 -0.89 -14.12
C THR A 198 12.41 -1.63 -15.46
N ASN A 199 11.34 -2.42 -15.65
CA ASN A 199 11.11 -3.13 -16.91
C ASN A 199 10.77 -2.18 -18.06
N LEU A 200 9.95 -1.16 -17.78
CA LEU A 200 9.67 -0.10 -18.75
C LEU A 200 10.95 0.67 -19.14
N ALA A 201 11.82 0.95 -18.17
CA ALA A 201 13.10 1.62 -18.42
C ALA A 201 13.99 0.81 -19.39
N ARG A 202 14.07 -0.52 -19.24
CA ARG A 202 14.78 -1.40 -20.17
C ARG A 202 14.21 -1.32 -21.59
N LYS A 203 12.88 -1.27 -21.75
CA LYS A 203 12.22 -1.10 -23.05
C LYS A 203 12.53 0.27 -23.70
N PHE A 204 12.87 1.27 -22.92
CA PHE A 204 13.34 2.58 -23.39
C PHE A 204 14.87 2.66 -23.55
N ASN A 205 15.55 1.50 -23.65
CA ASN A 205 17.00 1.38 -23.79
C ASN A 205 17.81 2.06 -22.66
N MET A 206 17.24 2.22 -21.49
CA MET A 206 17.97 2.70 -20.32
C MET A 206 18.80 1.56 -19.70
N ASN A 207 19.92 1.93 -19.07
CA ASN A 207 20.76 0.95 -18.39
C ASN A 207 20.32 0.75 -16.94
N ILE A 208 20.53 -0.46 -16.43
CA ILE A 208 20.45 -0.78 -15.01
C ILE A 208 21.89 -1.06 -14.56
N ILE A 209 22.41 -0.23 -13.67
CA ILE A 209 23.80 -0.32 -13.18
C ILE A 209 23.89 -0.78 -11.72
N ALA A 210 22.77 -1.04 -11.07
CA ALA A 210 22.64 -1.79 -9.82
C ALA A 210 21.29 -2.49 -9.76
N GLU A 211 21.29 -3.69 -9.24
CA GLU A 211 20.09 -4.51 -9.00
C GLU A 211 19.78 -4.54 -7.48
N PRO A 212 18.59 -5.06 -7.05
CA PRO A 212 18.20 -5.03 -5.64
C PRO A 212 19.22 -5.61 -4.68
N GLU A 213 19.96 -6.63 -5.09
CA GLU A 213 21.00 -7.30 -4.30
C GLU A 213 22.16 -6.38 -3.95
N ASP A 214 22.43 -5.38 -4.79
CA ASP A 214 23.52 -4.41 -4.58
C ASP A 214 23.23 -3.44 -3.43
N PHE A 215 21.95 -3.21 -3.13
CA PHE A 215 21.52 -2.30 -2.06
C PHE A 215 21.64 -2.96 -0.69
N GLY A 216 21.56 -4.30 -0.62
CA GLY A 216 21.78 -5.12 0.59
C GLY A 216 20.79 -4.87 1.73
N GLY A 217 20.74 -5.83 2.66
CA GLY A 217 20.22 -5.66 4.00
C GLY A 217 18.70 -5.61 4.18
N ALA A 218 18.30 -5.83 5.42
CA ALA A 218 16.95 -5.58 5.88
C ALA A 218 16.68 -4.06 5.90
N TYR A 219 15.49 -3.66 5.47
CA TYR A 219 15.09 -2.25 5.47
C TYR A 219 13.56 -2.13 5.42
N PRO A 220 12.91 -1.24 6.21
CA PRO A 220 11.47 -1.10 6.22
C PRO A 220 10.99 -0.33 4.98
N THR A 221 10.97 -0.98 3.81
CA THR A 221 10.68 -0.33 2.53
C THR A 221 9.22 0.09 2.41
N THR A 222 8.26 -0.76 2.81
CA THR A 222 6.83 -0.43 2.80
C THR A 222 6.14 -0.81 4.12
N PRO A 223 6.53 -0.20 5.24
CA PRO A 223 5.80 -0.40 6.47
C PRO A 223 4.44 0.30 6.43
N VAL A 224 3.49 -0.22 7.19
CA VAL A 224 2.27 0.48 7.54
C VAL A 224 2.47 1.10 8.92
N ALA A 225 2.34 2.40 9.00
CA ALA A 225 2.41 3.13 10.26
C ALA A 225 1.01 3.60 10.69
N ALA A 226 0.80 3.68 12.00
CA ALA A 226 -0.39 4.27 12.61
C ALA A 226 0.00 5.23 13.73
N ARG A 227 -0.89 6.19 14.03
CA ARG A 227 -0.73 7.01 15.21
C ARG A 227 -1.04 6.18 16.46
N ILE A 228 -0.18 6.27 17.47
CA ILE A 228 -0.32 5.52 18.73
C ILE A 228 -1.62 5.91 19.45
N SER A 229 -1.93 7.23 19.49
CA SER A 229 -3.19 7.74 20.00
C SER A 229 -4.40 7.16 19.28
N PHE A 230 -4.34 7.06 17.94
CA PHE A 230 -5.43 6.48 17.15
C PHE A 230 -5.61 4.97 17.43
N ILE A 231 -4.54 4.22 17.58
CA ILE A 231 -4.62 2.80 17.97
C ILE A 231 -5.32 2.66 19.32
N LYS A 232 -4.97 3.53 20.29
CA LYS A 232 -5.57 3.51 21.63
C LYS A 232 -7.06 3.85 21.59
N ASP A 233 -7.44 4.90 20.87
CA ASP A 233 -8.81 5.45 20.89
C ASP A 233 -9.75 4.70 19.93
N LYS A 234 -9.22 4.08 18.87
CA LYS A 234 -9.95 3.46 17.75
C LYS A 234 -9.42 2.06 17.41
N ARG A 235 -9.12 1.25 18.44
CA ARG A 235 -8.54 -0.08 18.27
C ARG A 235 -9.36 -0.97 17.32
N ASP A 236 -10.71 -0.92 17.40
CA ASP A 236 -11.58 -1.70 16.52
C ASP A 236 -11.44 -1.28 15.04
N THR A 237 -11.33 0.03 14.79
CA THR A 237 -11.09 0.56 13.42
C THR A 237 -9.75 0.05 12.87
N VAL A 238 -8.68 0.08 13.68
CA VAL A 238 -7.36 -0.44 13.26
C VAL A 238 -7.42 -1.96 13.05
N ARG A 239 -8.19 -2.68 13.87
CA ARG A 239 -8.44 -4.12 13.72
C ARG A 239 -9.18 -4.44 12.41
N LYS A 240 -10.26 -3.72 12.10
CA LYS A 240 -10.99 -3.84 10.81
C LYS A 240 -10.06 -3.55 9.62
N PHE A 241 -9.29 -2.46 9.70
CA PHE A 241 -8.29 -2.11 8.68
C PHE A 241 -7.26 -3.22 8.48
N THR A 242 -6.69 -3.75 9.56
CA THR A 242 -5.69 -4.82 9.50
C THR A 242 -6.27 -6.10 8.91
N ARG A 243 -7.51 -6.46 9.28
CA ARG A 243 -8.20 -7.61 8.70
C ARG A 243 -8.39 -7.47 7.19
N ALA A 244 -8.86 -6.31 6.74
CA ALA A 244 -9.02 -6.02 5.31
C ALA A 244 -7.68 -6.12 4.58
N LEU A 245 -6.60 -5.59 5.16
CA LEU A 245 -5.25 -5.66 4.60
C LEU A 245 -4.74 -7.11 4.49
N LEU A 246 -4.97 -7.95 5.50
CA LEU A 246 -4.62 -9.38 5.49
C LEU A 246 -5.36 -10.13 4.38
N GLU A 247 -6.67 -9.88 4.22
CA GLU A 247 -7.46 -10.41 3.11
C GLU A 247 -6.95 -9.90 1.75
N GLY A 248 -6.54 -8.63 1.68
CA GLY A 248 -5.93 -8.01 0.49
C GLY A 248 -4.59 -8.62 0.11
N ILE A 249 -3.73 -8.91 1.08
CA ILE A 249 -2.47 -9.63 0.86
C ILE A 249 -2.73 -11.04 0.35
N HIS A 250 -3.70 -11.74 0.93
CA HIS A 250 -4.09 -13.06 0.44
C HIS A 250 -4.54 -13.00 -1.02
N LEU A 251 -5.47 -12.07 -1.35
CA LEU A 251 -5.95 -11.88 -2.72
C LEU A 251 -4.82 -11.52 -3.68
N TYR A 252 -3.90 -10.65 -3.26
CA TYR A 252 -2.70 -10.31 -4.01
C TYR A 252 -1.88 -11.55 -4.39
N LYS A 253 -1.69 -12.47 -3.46
CA LYS A 253 -0.88 -13.68 -3.66
C LYS A 253 -1.59 -14.77 -4.47
N THR A 254 -2.93 -14.79 -4.47
CA THR A 254 -3.73 -15.89 -5.03
C THR A 254 -4.48 -15.53 -6.31
N ASN A 255 -4.65 -14.24 -6.62
CA ASN A 255 -5.32 -13.79 -7.84
C ASN A 255 -4.42 -12.87 -8.68
N LYS A 256 -3.56 -13.51 -9.48
CA LYS A 256 -2.57 -12.83 -10.33
C LYS A 256 -3.19 -11.84 -11.30
N ASP A 257 -4.23 -12.24 -12.02
CA ASP A 257 -4.81 -11.42 -13.09
C ASP A 257 -5.47 -10.15 -12.54
N PHE A 258 -6.22 -10.26 -11.44
CA PHE A 258 -6.76 -9.11 -10.74
C PHE A 258 -5.64 -8.20 -10.21
N SER A 259 -4.61 -8.77 -9.63
CA SER A 259 -3.47 -8.03 -9.08
C SER A 259 -2.72 -7.25 -10.16
N LYS A 260 -2.45 -7.86 -11.30
CA LYS A 260 -1.83 -7.19 -12.47
C LYS A 260 -2.69 -6.04 -12.98
N LYS A 261 -4.00 -6.26 -13.12
CA LYS A 261 -4.95 -5.21 -13.54
C LYS A 261 -4.92 -4.01 -12.59
N VAL A 262 -4.90 -4.26 -11.28
CA VAL A 262 -4.83 -3.19 -10.27
C VAL A 262 -3.49 -2.47 -10.33
N ILE A 263 -2.36 -3.18 -10.40
CA ILE A 263 -1.04 -2.56 -10.54
C ILE A 263 -1.01 -1.66 -11.79
N GLY A 264 -1.48 -2.16 -12.94
CA GLY A 264 -1.54 -1.41 -14.20
C GLY A 264 -2.35 -0.12 -14.08
N LYS A 265 -3.51 -0.17 -13.41
CA LYS A 265 -4.36 1.00 -13.13
C LYS A 265 -3.60 2.10 -12.39
N TYR A 266 -2.88 1.76 -11.32
CA TYR A 266 -2.20 2.73 -10.46
C TYR A 266 -0.87 3.22 -11.04
N VAL A 267 -0.11 2.35 -11.71
CA VAL A 267 1.16 2.72 -12.36
C VAL A 267 0.93 3.35 -13.74
N LYS A 268 -0.30 3.26 -14.27
CA LYS A 268 -0.71 3.75 -15.60
C LYS A 268 0.10 3.09 -16.73
N THR A 269 0.12 1.76 -16.73
CA THR A 269 0.71 0.94 -17.80
C THR A 269 -0.17 -0.27 -18.08
N ASP A 270 -0.22 -0.66 -19.35
CA ASP A 270 -0.86 -1.89 -19.86
C ASP A 270 0.17 -2.92 -20.35
N ASP A 271 1.46 -2.64 -20.16
CA ASP A 271 2.55 -3.53 -20.51
C ASP A 271 2.50 -4.82 -19.70
N ASN A 272 1.98 -5.88 -20.33
CA ASN A 272 1.71 -7.15 -19.67
C ASN A 272 2.96 -7.82 -19.09
N ASP A 273 4.11 -7.71 -19.77
CA ASP A 273 5.38 -8.31 -19.31
C ASP A 273 5.89 -7.58 -18.08
N ALA A 274 5.89 -6.24 -18.11
CA ALA A 274 6.29 -5.42 -16.97
C ALA A 274 5.38 -5.64 -15.76
N LEU A 275 4.07 -5.84 -15.99
CA LEU A 275 3.11 -6.16 -14.94
C LEU A 275 3.31 -7.58 -14.38
N GLU A 276 3.61 -8.56 -15.25
CA GLU A 276 3.91 -9.93 -14.82
C GLU A 276 5.15 -9.97 -13.94
N ASP A 277 6.24 -9.33 -14.38
CA ASP A 277 7.49 -9.26 -13.62
C ASP A 277 7.29 -8.56 -12.27
N SER A 278 6.54 -7.46 -12.26
CA SER A 278 6.20 -6.75 -11.03
C SER A 278 5.42 -7.64 -10.05
N TYR A 279 4.41 -8.36 -10.56
CA TYR A 279 3.64 -9.29 -9.74
C TYR A 279 4.54 -10.41 -9.19
N GLN A 280 5.31 -11.08 -10.05
CA GLN A 280 6.19 -12.19 -9.65
C GLN A 280 7.23 -11.74 -8.63
N PHE A 281 7.80 -10.55 -8.81
CA PHE A 281 8.81 -10.01 -7.92
C PHE A 281 8.23 -9.73 -6.52
N PHE A 282 7.18 -8.94 -6.43
CA PHE A 282 6.68 -8.50 -5.12
C PHE A 282 5.79 -9.52 -4.42
N SER A 283 5.02 -10.36 -5.14
CA SER A 283 4.16 -11.37 -4.50
C SER A 283 4.96 -12.39 -3.68
N ARG A 284 6.22 -12.63 -4.03
CA ARG A 284 7.15 -13.47 -3.26
C ARG A 284 7.68 -12.75 -2.01
N LEU A 285 7.95 -11.45 -2.12
CA LEU A 285 8.56 -10.66 -1.05
C LEU A 285 7.55 -10.19 0.01
N VAL A 286 6.28 -9.98 -0.37
CA VAL A 286 5.23 -9.62 0.59
C VAL A 286 4.92 -10.83 1.48
N PRO A 287 5.11 -10.74 2.81
CA PRO A 287 4.87 -11.86 3.70
C PRO A 287 3.38 -12.13 3.89
N GLN A 288 3.01 -13.40 4.15
CA GLN A 288 1.64 -13.77 4.52
C GLN A 288 1.26 -13.22 5.89
N LYS A 289 2.21 -13.22 6.82
CA LYS A 289 2.10 -12.65 8.16
C LYS A 289 2.93 -11.37 8.20
N PRO A 290 2.34 -10.20 7.92
CA PRO A 290 3.09 -8.96 7.67
C PRO A 290 3.49 -8.25 8.96
N TYR A 291 4.16 -8.95 9.87
CA TYR A 291 4.72 -8.31 11.06
C TYR A 291 5.73 -7.23 10.68
N PRO A 292 5.77 -6.09 11.39
CA PRO A 292 6.91 -5.18 11.31
C PRO A 292 8.22 -5.94 11.54
N SER A 293 9.18 -5.78 10.64
CA SER A 293 10.48 -6.46 10.77
C SER A 293 11.36 -5.74 11.78
N LEU A 294 11.61 -6.38 12.92
CA LEU A 294 12.53 -5.86 13.93
C LEU A 294 13.95 -5.75 13.39
N ASP A 295 14.39 -6.69 12.55
CA ASP A 295 15.71 -6.63 11.91
C ASP A 295 15.82 -5.40 10.99
N ALA A 296 14.78 -5.11 10.20
CA ALA A 296 14.76 -3.93 9.35
C ALA A 296 14.77 -2.62 10.16
N ILE A 297 14.07 -2.58 11.29
CA ILE A 297 14.09 -1.44 12.21
C ILE A 297 15.48 -1.33 12.87
N LYS A 298 16.08 -2.44 13.27
CA LYS A 298 17.43 -2.48 13.87
C LYS A 298 18.49 -1.92 12.92
N GLU A 299 18.46 -2.33 11.65
CA GLU A 299 19.38 -1.81 10.63
C GLU A 299 19.18 -0.29 10.43
N ALA A 300 17.92 0.16 10.36
CA ALA A 300 17.63 1.59 10.26
C ALA A 300 18.14 2.38 11.48
N LEU A 301 18.01 1.83 12.69
CA LEU A 301 18.52 2.44 13.93
C LEU A 301 20.05 2.43 13.99
N ALA A 302 20.69 1.36 13.53
CA ALA A 302 22.16 1.27 13.49
C ALA A 302 22.74 2.38 12.60
N GLU A 303 22.19 2.56 11.40
CA GLU A 303 22.63 3.61 10.49
C GLU A 303 22.37 5.03 11.03
N LEU A 304 21.22 5.25 11.65
CA LEU A 304 20.91 6.53 12.29
C LEU A 304 21.87 6.79 13.47
N GLY A 305 22.25 5.74 14.18
CA GLY A 305 23.19 5.79 15.31
C GLY A 305 24.64 6.12 14.93
N GLU A 306 25.02 5.96 13.68
CA GLU A 306 26.32 6.45 13.17
C GLU A 306 26.40 7.98 13.21
N LYS A 307 25.25 8.65 12.97
CA LYS A 307 25.14 10.12 12.93
C LYS A 307 24.68 10.73 14.26
N ASP A 308 23.91 9.98 15.05
CA ASP A 308 23.40 10.41 16.35
C ASP A 308 23.59 9.31 17.42
N PRO A 309 24.61 9.45 18.31
CA PRO A 309 24.88 8.45 19.36
C PRO A 309 23.69 8.16 20.28
N LYS A 310 22.74 9.08 20.44
CA LYS A 310 21.56 8.88 21.29
C LYS A 310 20.66 7.76 20.77
N VAL A 311 20.70 7.49 19.46
CA VAL A 311 19.90 6.44 18.80
C VAL A 311 20.41 5.04 19.11
N ARG A 312 21.69 4.87 19.49
CA ARG A 312 22.34 3.57 19.71
C ARG A 312 21.67 2.69 20.78
N ASN A 313 20.97 3.30 21.72
CA ASN A 313 20.28 2.61 22.82
C ASN A 313 18.79 2.34 22.53
N ALA A 314 18.29 2.78 21.36
CA ALA A 314 16.89 2.57 20.98
C ALA A 314 16.65 1.09 20.65
N LYS A 315 15.57 0.52 21.19
CA LYS A 315 15.20 -0.88 20.97
C LYS A 315 14.24 -0.97 19.78
N PRO A 316 14.47 -1.87 18.82
CA PRO A 316 13.57 -2.02 17.65
C PRO A 316 12.10 -2.21 18.04
N GLU A 317 11.83 -2.90 19.13
CA GLU A 317 10.49 -3.18 19.67
C GLU A 317 9.72 -1.90 20.02
N ASP A 318 10.40 -0.83 20.41
CA ASP A 318 9.77 0.44 20.74
C ASP A 318 9.12 1.13 19.52
N PHE A 319 9.47 0.69 18.30
CA PHE A 319 9.01 1.28 17.04
C PHE A 319 7.88 0.49 16.36
N ALA A 320 7.46 -0.64 16.94
CA ALA A 320 6.46 -1.52 16.36
C ALA A 320 5.36 -1.88 17.37
N ASP A 321 4.11 -1.85 16.92
CA ASP A 321 2.98 -2.46 17.61
C ASP A 321 2.51 -3.68 16.81
N MET A 322 2.86 -4.86 17.28
CA MET A 322 2.52 -6.13 16.65
C MET A 322 1.21 -6.72 17.17
N SER A 323 0.58 -6.07 18.15
CA SER A 323 -0.51 -6.66 18.93
C SER A 323 -1.71 -7.10 18.09
N ILE A 324 -2.08 -6.31 17.07
CA ILE A 324 -3.26 -6.60 16.23
C ILE A 324 -2.96 -7.72 15.21
N ILE A 325 -1.78 -7.72 14.58
CA ILE A 325 -1.40 -8.83 13.70
C ILE A 325 -1.29 -10.13 14.49
N LYS A 326 -0.69 -10.06 15.69
CA LYS A 326 -0.59 -11.22 16.58
C LYS A 326 -1.95 -11.76 16.97
N GLU A 327 -2.96 -10.91 17.22
CA GLU A 327 -4.33 -11.35 17.48
C GLU A 327 -4.89 -12.20 16.32
N PHE A 328 -4.68 -11.78 15.06
CA PHE A 328 -5.14 -12.51 13.88
C PHE A 328 -4.30 -13.76 13.59
N ASP A 329 -3.05 -13.78 14.00
CA ASP A 329 -2.18 -14.95 13.88
C ASP A 329 -2.57 -16.01 14.93
N ASP A 330 -2.63 -15.63 16.20
CA ASP A 330 -2.95 -16.52 17.31
C ASP A 330 -4.33 -17.19 17.19
N ASN A 331 -5.33 -16.47 16.64
CA ASN A 331 -6.68 -17.04 16.43
C ASN A 331 -6.81 -17.86 15.13
N GLY A 332 -5.72 -18.03 14.39
CA GLY A 332 -5.66 -18.83 13.15
C GLY A 332 -6.31 -18.17 11.94
N PHE A 333 -6.71 -16.90 11.99
CA PHE A 333 -7.33 -16.20 10.87
C PHE A 333 -6.41 -16.14 9.65
N ILE A 334 -5.13 -15.76 9.86
CA ILE A 334 -4.17 -15.64 8.75
C ILE A 334 -3.96 -17.00 8.09
N ASP A 335 -3.67 -18.05 8.86
CA ASP A 335 -3.47 -19.41 8.33
C ASP A 335 -4.73 -19.93 7.64
N GLY A 336 -5.91 -19.57 8.16
CA GLY A 336 -7.21 -19.90 7.57
C GLY A 336 -7.42 -19.35 6.16
N LEU A 337 -6.86 -18.17 5.85
CA LEU A 337 -6.93 -17.59 4.50
C LEU A 337 -6.21 -18.48 3.46
N TYR A 338 -5.13 -19.18 3.84
CA TYR A 338 -4.29 -19.98 2.93
C TYR A 338 -4.57 -21.48 2.95
N LYS A 339 -5.46 -21.95 3.82
CA LYS A 339 -5.91 -23.35 3.76
C LYS A 339 -6.71 -23.56 2.47
N LYS A 340 -6.29 -24.52 1.64
CA LYS A 340 -7.08 -24.95 0.48
C LYS A 340 -8.43 -25.45 0.99
N ARG A 341 -9.51 -24.86 0.49
CA ARG A 341 -10.86 -25.41 0.62
C ARG A 341 -11.03 -26.58 -0.31
#